data_aefd5532bd78bd6f67f956079cbe248d
#
_entry.id   aefd5532bd78bd6f67f956079cbe248d
#
_cell.length_a   1.000
_cell.length_b   1.000
_cell.length_c   1.000
_cell.angle_alpha   90.00
_cell.angle_beta   90.00
_cell.angle_gamma   90.00
#
_symmetry.space_group_name_H-M   'P 1'
#
loop_
_entity.id
_entity.type
_entity.pdbx_description
1 polymer ?
#
loop_
_entity_poly.entity_id
_entity_poly.type
_entity_poly.pdbx_seq_one_letter_code
_entity_poly.pdbx_strand_id
1 'polypeptide(L)'
;MDTTTLLWTLAATLFAGLQTFSQKVAAQEKRDSAFNGFMMYAVSGSLAVTFLIFQPPLSDVWPLIALFGLAAGAAHALGNYIRLEALKHIDSVIYFPLNKVLGPLLVLIGGVYIFGDKLSVVQMIGVVCSISVPLLLISGAEHTRQSDLRRGLWFVVISTTLTSVSMLLTKQGLLYSSDIFFFLVMSQVAGVVSSTAIFIHKEKSLAHLTMRDVWLGVASGTLGFMAYATLLIALTTGLVSIVYVIQAHYILIPILLSIWWYKEHINIRKILAVVLSLTAIGLFFE
;
A
#
# COMPACT_ATOMS: atom_id res chain seq x y z
N MET A 1 12.73 3.11 -17.71
CA MET A 1 13.02 3.31 -16.25
C MET A 1 14.43 2.78 -15.98
N ASP A 2 15.24 3.48 -15.18
CA ASP A 2 16.60 2.99 -14.85
C ASP A 2 16.55 1.75 -13.93
N THR A 3 17.60 0.90 -14.03
CA THR A 3 17.64 -0.38 -13.30
C THR A 3 17.58 -0.21 -11.79
N THR A 4 18.18 0.88 -11.26
CA THR A 4 18.20 1.15 -9.82
C THR A 4 16.81 1.46 -9.29
N THR A 5 16.07 2.33 -9.96
CA THR A 5 14.66 2.65 -9.62
C THR A 5 13.79 1.42 -9.69
N LEU A 6 13.97 0.54 -10.69
CA LEU A 6 13.22 -0.70 -10.78
C LEU A 6 13.52 -1.64 -9.63
N LEU A 7 14.81 -1.82 -9.28
CA LEU A 7 15.17 -2.69 -8.14
C LEU A 7 14.54 -2.20 -6.83
N TRP A 8 14.56 -0.88 -6.57
CA TRP A 8 13.88 -0.32 -5.40
C TRP A 8 12.35 -0.51 -5.44
N THR A 9 11.74 -0.38 -6.63
CA THR A 9 10.30 -0.60 -6.81
C THR A 9 9.94 -2.08 -6.57
N LEU A 10 10.74 -3.01 -7.06
CA LEU A 10 10.55 -4.45 -6.83
C LEU A 10 10.75 -4.81 -5.34
N ALA A 11 11.76 -4.22 -4.69
CA ALA A 11 11.94 -4.39 -3.25
C ALA A 11 10.74 -3.86 -2.46
N ALA A 12 10.22 -2.67 -2.81
CA ALA A 12 8.99 -2.13 -2.22
C ALA A 12 7.79 -3.07 -2.42
N THR A 13 7.66 -3.63 -3.63
CA THR A 13 6.62 -4.61 -3.97
C THR A 13 6.73 -5.87 -3.13
N LEU A 14 7.96 -6.41 -2.99
CA LEU A 14 8.23 -7.59 -2.18
C LEU A 14 7.87 -7.35 -0.71
N PHE A 15 8.38 -6.30 -0.09
CA PHE A 15 8.12 -6.02 1.32
C PHE A 15 6.65 -5.69 1.58
N ALA A 16 5.96 -4.96 0.69
CA ALA A 16 4.53 -4.70 0.79
C ALA A 16 3.70 -6.00 0.69
N GLY A 17 4.12 -6.94 -0.16
CA GLY A 17 3.50 -8.25 -0.27
C GLY A 17 3.69 -9.11 0.99
N LEU A 18 4.89 -9.15 1.55
CA LEU A 18 5.19 -9.85 2.80
C LEU A 18 4.43 -9.23 3.98
N GLN A 19 4.36 -7.89 4.06
CA GLN A 19 3.54 -7.18 5.05
C GLN A 19 2.07 -7.58 4.95
N THR A 20 1.53 -7.59 3.73
CA THR A 20 0.13 -7.98 3.48
C THR A 20 -0.12 -9.44 3.86
N PHE A 21 0.85 -10.33 3.62
CA PHE A 21 0.77 -11.72 4.07
C PHE A 21 0.77 -11.83 5.60
N SER A 22 1.63 -11.08 6.31
CA SER A 22 1.62 -11.01 7.78
C SER A 22 0.25 -10.56 8.32
N GLN A 23 -0.36 -9.56 7.69
CA GLN A 23 -1.72 -9.11 8.04
C GLN A 23 -2.78 -10.19 7.74
N LYS A 24 -2.62 -10.97 6.66
CA LYS A 24 -3.49 -12.11 6.36
C LYS A 24 -3.39 -13.17 7.45
N VAL A 25 -2.18 -13.49 7.91
CA VAL A 25 -1.97 -14.44 9.01
C VAL A 25 -2.68 -13.96 10.28
N ALA A 26 -2.51 -12.67 10.65
CA ALA A 26 -3.20 -12.09 11.79
C ALA A 26 -4.73 -12.19 11.67
N ALA A 27 -5.27 -11.90 10.49
CA ALA A 27 -6.71 -12.00 10.23
C ALA A 27 -7.24 -13.45 10.34
N GLN A 28 -6.50 -14.43 9.80
CA GLN A 28 -6.88 -15.85 9.89
C GLN A 28 -6.79 -16.41 11.32
N GLU A 29 -5.82 -15.93 12.10
CA GLU A 29 -5.74 -16.24 13.53
C GLU A 29 -6.76 -15.44 14.37
N LYS A 30 -7.66 -14.67 13.73
CA LYS A 30 -8.68 -13.81 14.37
C LYS A 30 -8.08 -12.84 15.40
N ARG A 31 -6.89 -12.31 15.10
CA ARG A 31 -6.19 -11.35 15.93
C ARG A 31 -6.82 -9.96 15.85
N ASP A 32 -6.56 -9.15 16.84
CA ASP A 32 -7.07 -7.78 16.88
C ASP A 32 -6.48 -6.94 15.75
N SER A 33 -7.35 -6.49 14.84
CA SER A 33 -6.95 -5.68 13.69
C SER A 33 -6.60 -4.24 14.04
N ALA A 34 -7.21 -3.70 15.11
CA ALA A 34 -6.93 -2.32 15.54
C ALA A 34 -5.56 -2.26 16.22
N PHE A 35 -5.25 -3.23 17.09
CA PHE A 35 -3.93 -3.36 17.70
C PHE A 35 -2.84 -3.62 16.65
N ASN A 36 -3.08 -4.52 15.69
CA ASN A 36 -2.13 -4.78 14.61
C ASN A 36 -1.85 -3.52 13.78
N GLY A 37 -2.89 -2.74 13.47
CA GLY A 37 -2.76 -1.45 12.77
C GLY A 37 -1.97 -0.42 13.58
N PHE A 38 -2.24 -0.29 14.88
CA PHE A 38 -1.48 0.57 15.78
C PHE A 38 0.00 0.17 15.82
N MET A 39 0.30 -1.10 16.09
CA MET A 39 1.67 -1.62 16.15
C MET A 39 2.41 -1.42 14.82
N MET A 40 1.74 -1.62 13.70
CA MET A 40 2.32 -1.40 12.37
C MET A 40 2.86 0.02 12.23
N TYR A 41 2.06 1.04 12.54
CA TYR A 41 2.50 2.44 12.44
C TYR A 41 3.51 2.81 13.53
N ALA A 42 3.33 2.33 14.76
CA ALA A 42 4.24 2.61 15.87
C ALA A 42 5.65 2.05 15.62
N VAL A 43 5.75 0.79 15.20
CA VAL A 43 7.04 0.14 14.89
C VAL A 43 7.68 0.77 13.66
N SER A 44 6.92 0.98 12.57
CA SER A 44 7.43 1.63 11.36
C SER A 44 7.92 3.06 11.65
N GLY A 45 7.16 3.83 12.46
CA GLY A 45 7.55 5.18 12.87
C GLY A 45 8.80 5.18 13.75
N SER A 46 8.91 4.26 14.72
CA SER A 46 10.10 4.12 15.58
C SER A 46 11.35 3.80 14.77
N LEU A 47 11.25 2.88 13.80
CA LEU A 47 12.34 2.59 12.88
C LEU A 47 12.72 3.81 12.05
N ALA A 48 11.71 4.55 11.52
CA ALA A 48 11.98 5.77 10.76
C ALA A 48 12.72 6.83 11.58
N VAL A 49 12.33 7.05 12.85
CA VAL A 49 13.04 7.94 13.77
C VAL A 49 14.47 7.46 14.01
N THR A 50 14.67 6.16 14.22
CA THR A 50 16.01 5.59 14.42
C THR A 50 16.91 5.88 13.22
N PHE A 51 16.43 5.67 11.99
CA PHE A 51 17.22 5.97 10.79
C PHE A 51 17.41 7.48 10.57
N LEU A 52 16.44 8.31 10.97
CA LEU A 52 16.57 9.77 10.85
C LEU A 52 17.72 10.32 11.71
N ILE A 53 17.99 9.73 12.90
CA ILE A 53 19.08 10.17 13.79
C ILE A 53 20.48 10.07 13.11
N PHE A 54 20.63 9.13 12.17
CA PHE A 54 21.88 8.92 11.44
C PHE A 54 21.98 9.73 10.12
N GLN A 55 20.96 10.57 9.84
CA GLN A 55 20.98 11.41 8.62
C GLN A 55 21.67 12.73 8.89
N PRO A 56 22.17 13.41 7.83
CA PRO A 56 22.67 14.77 7.93
C PRO A 56 21.55 15.72 8.43
N PRO A 57 21.92 16.95 8.85
CA PRO A 57 20.93 17.95 9.23
C PRO A 57 19.88 18.15 8.14
N LEU A 58 18.61 18.38 8.56
CA LEU A 58 17.50 18.59 7.65
C LEU A 58 17.77 19.78 6.71
N SER A 59 17.27 19.65 5.48
CA SER A 59 17.32 20.75 4.50
C SER A 59 16.46 21.95 4.97
N ASP A 60 16.74 23.15 4.49
CA ASP A 60 15.99 24.37 4.83
C ASP A 60 14.51 24.29 4.44
N VAL A 61 14.14 23.38 3.57
CA VAL A 61 12.77 23.12 3.13
C VAL A 61 11.99 22.13 4.01
N TRP A 62 12.55 21.73 5.17
CA TRP A 62 11.91 20.77 6.08
C TRP A 62 10.44 21.08 6.40
N PRO A 63 9.96 22.36 6.50
CA PRO A 63 8.55 22.60 6.78
C PRO A 63 7.62 22.14 5.66
N LEU A 64 8.06 22.25 4.39
CA LEU A 64 7.30 21.76 3.24
C LEU A 64 7.27 20.23 3.24
N ILE A 65 8.40 19.59 3.53
CA ILE A 65 8.48 18.12 3.62
C ILE A 65 7.57 17.61 4.73
N ALA A 66 7.57 18.28 5.90
CA ALA A 66 6.68 17.97 7.01
C ALA A 66 5.20 18.10 6.61
N LEU A 67 4.84 19.19 5.92
CA LEU A 67 3.47 19.44 5.46
C LEU A 67 3.00 18.31 4.52
N PHE A 68 3.80 17.99 3.50
CA PHE A 68 3.47 16.92 2.55
C PHE A 68 3.46 15.56 3.21
N GLY A 69 4.42 15.28 4.12
CA GLY A 69 4.46 14.04 4.88
C GLY A 69 3.23 13.83 5.76
N LEU A 70 2.85 14.85 6.54
CA LEU A 70 1.63 14.82 7.37
C LEU A 70 0.38 14.68 6.52
N ALA A 71 0.25 15.44 5.43
CA ALA A 71 -0.90 15.40 4.54
C ALA A 71 -1.02 14.02 3.86
N ALA A 72 0.08 13.48 3.35
CA ALA A 72 0.13 12.14 2.74
C ALA A 72 -0.24 11.06 3.76
N GLY A 73 0.35 11.13 4.97
CA GLY A 73 0.05 10.20 6.06
C GLY A 73 -1.41 10.26 6.49
N ALA A 74 -1.98 11.47 6.65
CA ALA A 74 -3.39 11.66 7.00
C ALA A 74 -4.32 11.11 5.91
N ALA A 75 -4.06 11.40 4.63
CA ALA A 75 -4.84 10.87 3.52
C ALA A 75 -4.76 9.32 3.46
N HIS A 76 -3.58 8.75 3.70
CA HIS A 76 -3.39 7.30 3.75
C HIS A 76 -4.15 6.67 4.92
N ALA A 77 -4.04 7.23 6.12
CA ALA A 77 -4.71 6.73 7.32
C ALA A 77 -6.24 6.80 7.19
N LEU A 78 -6.77 7.93 6.69
CA LEU A 78 -8.19 8.09 6.42
C LEU A 78 -8.68 7.12 5.34
N GLY A 79 -7.91 6.96 4.26
CA GLY A 79 -8.19 5.97 3.22
C GLY A 79 -8.26 4.55 3.76
N ASN A 80 -7.32 4.17 4.64
CA ASN A 80 -7.32 2.87 5.31
C ASN A 80 -8.52 2.69 6.25
N TYR A 81 -8.91 3.72 6.99
CA TYR A 81 -10.11 3.68 7.83
C TYR A 81 -11.37 3.43 6.99
N ILE A 82 -11.55 4.19 5.90
CA ILE A 82 -12.69 4.05 4.97
C ILE A 82 -12.66 2.69 4.27
N ARG A 83 -11.47 2.13 4.00
CA ARG A 83 -11.33 0.75 3.51
C ARG A 83 -11.93 -0.26 4.47
N LEU A 84 -11.65 -0.14 5.76
CA LEU A 84 -12.21 -1.04 6.77
C LEU A 84 -13.74 -0.90 6.83
N GLU A 85 -14.26 0.32 6.64
CA GLU A 85 -15.69 0.55 6.57
C GLU A 85 -16.32 -0.07 5.31
N ALA A 86 -15.65 0.05 4.15
CA ALA A 86 -16.09 -0.60 2.90
C ALA A 86 -16.24 -2.13 3.06
N LEU A 87 -15.26 -2.76 3.73
CA LEU A 87 -15.24 -4.21 3.95
C LEU A 87 -16.35 -4.73 4.85
N LYS A 88 -17.12 -3.85 5.53
CA LYS A 88 -18.35 -4.23 6.25
C LYS A 88 -19.56 -4.36 5.31
N HIS A 89 -19.50 -3.74 4.13
CA HIS A 89 -20.60 -3.66 3.18
C HIS A 89 -20.39 -4.52 1.95
N ILE A 90 -19.15 -4.81 1.58
CA ILE A 90 -18.79 -5.64 0.41
C ILE A 90 -17.68 -6.63 0.76
N ASP A 91 -17.68 -7.74 0.04
CA ASP A 91 -16.67 -8.77 0.22
C ASP A 91 -15.28 -8.27 -0.22
N SER A 92 -14.27 -8.75 0.47
CA SER A 92 -12.86 -8.47 0.14
C SER A 92 -12.49 -8.87 -1.31
N VAL A 93 -13.16 -9.90 -1.84
CA VAL A 93 -13.01 -10.37 -3.23
C VAL A 93 -13.44 -9.31 -4.25
N ILE A 94 -14.35 -8.41 -3.89
CA ILE A 94 -14.78 -7.27 -4.71
C ILE A 94 -13.91 -6.05 -4.41
N TYR A 95 -13.68 -5.76 -3.12
CA TYR A 95 -12.93 -4.57 -2.70
C TYR A 95 -11.52 -4.53 -3.30
N PHE A 96 -10.72 -5.58 -3.05
CA PHE A 96 -9.29 -5.52 -3.40
C PHE A 96 -9.04 -5.40 -4.90
N PRO A 97 -9.70 -6.13 -5.81
CA PRO A 97 -9.50 -5.93 -7.23
C PRO A 97 -9.92 -4.54 -7.70
N LEU A 98 -11.05 -4.02 -7.23
CA LEU A 98 -11.48 -2.66 -7.60
C LEU A 98 -10.48 -1.60 -7.14
N ASN A 99 -10.00 -1.69 -5.89
CA ASN A 99 -8.98 -0.79 -5.38
C ASN A 99 -7.68 -0.88 -6.20
N LYS A 100 -7.28 -2.10 -6.63
CA LYS A 100 -6.05 -2.33 -7.41
C LYS A 100 -6.18 -1.97 -8.89
N VAL A 101 -7.37 -1.78 -9.40
CA VAL A 101 -7.63 -1.20 -10.73
C VAL A 101 -7.70 0.33 -10.64
N LEU A 102 -8.54 0.85 -9.74
CA LEU A 102 -8.79 2.29 -9.62
C LEU A 102 -7.58 3.06 -9.09
N GLY A 103 -6.85 2.50 -8.10
CA GLY A 103 -5.70 3.16 -7.51
C GLY A 103 -4.61 3.50 -8.52
N PRO A 104 -4.05 2.53 -9.25
CA PRO A 104 -3.09 2.78 -10.31
C PRO A 104 -3.59 3.72 -11.40
N LEU A 105 -4.86 3.63 -11.80
CA LEU A 105 -5.45 4.56 -12.78
C LEU A 105 -5.45 6.00 -12.27
N LEU A 106 -5.88 6.24 -11.02
CA LEU A 106 -5.90 7.58 -10.44
C LEU A 106 -4.48 8.16 -10.29
N VAL A 107 -3.52 7.33 -9.85
CA VAL A 107 -2.12 7.77 -9.74
C VAL A 107 -1.50 7.99 -11.11
N LEU A 108 -1.83 7.16 -12.11
CA LEU A 108 -1.41 7.36 -13.51
C LEU A 108 -1.90 8.70 -14.06
N ILE A 109 -3.19 8.99 -13.90
CA ILE A 109 -3.78 10.25 -14.31
C ILE A 109 -3.08 11.42 -13.60
N GLY A 110 -2.93 11.33 -12.27
CA GLY A 110 -2.22 12.35 -11.50
C GLY A 110 -0.75 12.49 -11.93
N GLY A 111 -0.06 11.40 -12.20
CA GLY A 111 1.33 11.38 -12.68
C GLY A 111 1.49 12.13 -14.01
N VAL A 112 0.62 11.84 -14.96
CA VAL A 112 0.66 12.50 -16.28
C VAL A 112 0.28 13.98 -16.17
N TYR A 113 -0.81 14.33 -15.48
CA TYR A 113 -1.32 15.71 -15.45
C TYR A 113 -0.59 16.63 -14.48
N ILE A 114 -0.14 16.11 -13.31
CA ILE A 114 0.49 16.92 -12.27
C ILE A 114 2.01 16.94 -12.44
N PHE A 115 2.62 15.78 -12.71
CA PHE A 115 4.08 15.62 -12.76
C PHE A 115 4.62 15.60 -14.21
N GLY A 116 3.75 15.54 -15.22
CA GLY A 116 4.15 15.48 -16.61
C GLY A 116 4.82 14.16 -17.00
N ASP A 117 4.46 13.06 -16.30
CA ASP A 117 4.97 11.72 -16.61
C ASP A 117 4.72 11.37 -18.08
N LYS A 118 5.78 11.00 -18.80
CA LYS A 118 5.69 10.59 -20.21
C LYS A 118 5.90 9.08 -20.27
N LEU A 119 4.87 8.37 -20.71
CA LEU A 119 4.94 6.93 -20.90
C LEU A 119 5.10 6.60 -22.39
N SER A 120 5.99 5.65 -22.69
CA SER A 120 6.07 5.07 -24.03
C SER A 120 4.84 4.21 -24.32
N VAL A 121 4.61 3.90 -25.60
CA VAL A 121 3.52 2.99 -26.01
C VAL A 121 3.67 1.62 -25.34
N VAL A 122 4.89 1.11 -25.21
CA VAL A 122 5.19 -0.16 -24.57
C VAL A 122 4.82 -0.12 -23.08
N GLN A 123 5.17 0.96 -22.39
CA GLN A 123 4.79 1.18 -20.99
C GLN A 123 3.28 1.29 -20.79
N MET A 124 2.56 1.92 -21.74
CA MET A 124 1.08 1.95 -21.70
C MET A 124 0.48 0.55 -21.83
N ILE A 125 1.03 -0.29 -22.70
CA ILE A 125 0.62 -1.71 -22.78
C ILE A 125 0.90 -2.41 -21.43
N GLY A 126 2.07 -2.18 -20.81
CA GLY A 126 2.39 -2.67 -19.48
C GLY A 126 1.36 -2.25 -18.42
N VAL A 127 0.90 -1.00 -18.45
CA VAL A 127 -0.18 -0.50 -17.56
C VAL A 127 -1.48 -1.27 -17.77
N VAL A 128 -1.90 -1.48 -19.03
CA VAL A 128 -3.12 -2.24 -19.34
C VAL A 128 -3.02 -3.68 -18.84
N CYS A 129 -1.87 -4.33 -19.08
CA CYS A 129 -1.60 -5.68 -18.54
C CYS A 129 -1.69 -5.68 -17.01
N SER A 130 -1.07 -4.70 -16.33
CA SER A 130 -1.06 -4.59 -14.87
C SER A 130 -2.46 -4.45 -14.28
N ILE A 131 -3.30 -3.61 -14.89
CA ILE A 131 -4.69 -3.39 -14.46
C ILE A 131 -5.55 -4.64 -14.67
N SER A 132 -5.20 -5.47 -15.66
CA SER A 132 -5.92 -6.72 -15.93
C SER A 132 -5.62 -7.82 -14.89
N VAL A 133 -4.48 -7.76 -14.20
CA VAL A 133 -4.09 -8.76 -13.17
C VAL A 133 -5.14 -8.89 -12.06
N PRO A 134 -5.54 -7.83 -11.33
CA PRO A 134 -6.54 -7.94 -10.29
C PRO A 134 -7.91 -8.37 -10.84
N LEU A 135 -8.26 -8.02 -12.07
CA LEU A 135 -9.53 -8.45 -12.69
C LEU A 135 -9.58 -9.96 -12.90
N LEU A 136 -8.46 -10.59 -13.25
CA LEU A 136 -8.37 -12.06 -13.35
C LEU A 136 -8.55 -12.76 -12.00
N LEU A 137 -8.23 -12.08 -10.91
CA LEU A 137 -8.33 -12.63 -9.55
C LEU A 137 -9.74 -12.50 -8.95
N ILE A 138 -10.65 -11.74 -9.59
CA ILE A 138 -12.05 -11.68 -9.18
C ILE A 138 -12.67 -13.04 -9.45
N SER A 139 -13.02 -13.77 -8.40
CA SER A 139 -13.76 -15.02 -8.52
C SER A 139 -14.78 -15.15 -7.38
N GLY A 140 -16.03 -15.46 -7.72
CA GLY A 140 -17.04 -15.92 -6.76
C GLY A 140 -17.72 -14.85 -5.90
N ALA A 141 -18.05 -13.70 -6.47
CA ALA A 141 -18.80 -12.65 -5.78
C ALA A 141 -20.34 -12.98 -5.64
N GLU A 142 -20.69 -14.20 -5.26
CA GLU A 142 -22.10 -14.66 -5.30
C GLU A 142 -22.95 -14.23 -4.11
N HIS A 143 -22.41 -13.58 -3.08
CA HIS A 143 -23.08 -13.46 -1.78
C HIS A 143 -23.33 -12.03 -1.26
N THR A 144 -23.01 -11.00 -2.01
CA THR A 144 -23.23 -9.61 -1.54
C THR A 144 -24.67 -9.18 -1.71
N ARG A 145 -25.36 -8.78 -0.62
CA ARG A 145 -26.70 -8.19 -0.70
C ARG A 145 -26.67 -6.91 -1.55
N GLN A 146 -27.57 -6.81 -2.53
CA GLN A 146 -27.61 -5.66 -3.46
C GLN A 146 -27.78 -4.29 -2.77
N SER A 147 -28.44 -4.22 -1.62
CA SER A 147 -28.65 -2.99 -0.85
C SER A 147 -27.35 -2.40 -0.29
N ASP A 148 -26.38 -3.25 0.07
CA ASP A 148 -25.12 -2.83 0.66
C ASP A 148 -24.03 -2.55 -0.40
N LEU A 149 -24.18 -3.14 -1.59
CA LEU A 149 -23.22 -3.04 -2.67
C LEU A 149 -22.94 -1.58 -3.08
N ARG A 150 -23.98 -0.78 -3.27
CA ARG A 150 -23.85 0.64 -3.66
C ARG A 150 -23.05 1.44 -2.63
N ARG A 151 -23.36 1.24 -1.35
CA ARG A 151 -22.68 1.92 -0.24
C ARG A 151 -21.22 1.49 -0.16
N GLY A 152 -20.96 0.19 -0.25
CA GLY A 152 -19.63 -0.38 -0.27
C GLY A 152 -18.79 0.14 -1.44
N LEU A 153 -19.35 0.22 -2.65
CA LEU A 153 -18.67 0.76 -3.84
C LEU A 153 -18.28 2.24 -3.66
N TRP A 154 -19.13 3.08 -3.06
CA TRP A 154 -18.78 4.46 -2.73
C TRP A 154 -17.57 4.52 -1.77
N PHE A 155 -17.56 3.69 -0.73
CA PHE A 155 -16.41 3.61 0.17
C PHE A 155 -15.13 3.12 -0.53
N VAL A 156 -15.24 2.19 -1.51
CA VAL A 156 -14.08 1.80 -2.34
C VAL A 156 -13.53 3.01 -3.09
N VAL A 157 -14.40 3.76 -3.79
CA VAL A 157 -13.97 4.95 -4.55
C VAL A 157 -13.31 5.98 -3.64
N ILE A 158 -13.94 6.32 -2.52
CA ILE A 158 -13.39 7.33 -1.58
C ILE A 158 -12.07 6.87 -0.98
N SER A 159 -11.98 5.63 -0.49
CA SER A 159 -10.75 5.10 0.11
C SER A 159 -9.61 5.03 -0.92
N THR A 160 -9.92 4.60 -2.14
CA THR A 160 -8.94 4.52 -3.22
C THR A 160 -8.46 5.91 -3.66
N THR A 161 -9.38 6.87 -3.75
CA THR A 161 -9.02 8.27 -4.07
C THR A 161 -8.09 8.85 -3.01
N LEU A 162 -8.40 8.67 -1.72
CA LEU A 162 -7.56 9.15 -0.63
C LEU A 162 -6.17 8.51 -0.63
N THR A 163 -6.06 7.20 -0.85
CA THR A 163 -4.76 6.53 -0.94
C THR A 163 -3.99 6.94 -2.19
N SER A 164 -4.66 7.21 -3.30
CA SER A 164 -4.03 7.76 -4.52
C SER A 164 -3.54 9.19 -4.32
N VAL A 165 -4.34 10.04 -3.66
CA VAL A 165 -3.93 11.41 -3.28
C VAL A 165 -2.73 11.36 -2.34
N SER A 166 -2.72 10.46 -1.35
CA SER A 166 -1.55 10.22 -0.50
C SER A 166 -0.28 9.94 -1.32
N MET A 167 -0.38 9.10 -2.35
CA MET A 167 0.73 8.76 -3.21
C MET A 167 1.24 9.96 -4.03
N LEU A 168 0.34 10.77 -4.56
CA LEU A 168 0.69 11.99 -5.30
C LEU A 168 1.31 13.04 -4.39
N LEU A 169 0.79 13.23 -3.16
CA LEU A 169 1.39 14.10 -2.14
C LEU A 169 2.77 13.61 -1.72
N THR A 170 2.97 12.29 -1.63
CA THR A 170 4.28 11.68 -1.36
C THR A 170 5.28 12.05 -2.46
N LYS A 171 4.92 11.86 -3.73
CA LYS A 171 5.78 12.26 -4.85
C LYS A 171 6.07 13.75 -4.83
N GLN A 172 5.05 14.59 -4.58
CA GLN A 172 5.23 16.03 -4.49
C GLN A 172 6.21 16.44 -3.38
N GLY A 173 6.09 15.85 -2.19
CA GLY A 173 7.00 16.12 -1.08
C GLY A 173 8.45 15.76 -1.39
N LEU A 174 8.65 14.64 -2.09
CA LEU A 174 9.99 14.17 -2.48
C LEU A 174 10.64 15.00 -3.61
N LEU A 175 9.88 15.83 -4.34
CA LEU A 175 10.45 16.76 -5.31
C LEU A 175 11.19 17.93 -4.65
N TYR A 176 10.88 18.27 -3.39
CA TYR A 176 11.54 19.36 -2.68
C TYR A 176 12.84 18.94 -2.01
N SER A 177 12.96 17.69 -1.59
CA SER A 177 14.18 17.17 -0.95
C SER A 177 14.17 15.64 -0.91
N SER A 178 15.38 15.07 -0.87
CA SER A 178 15.62 13.63 -0.66
C SER A 178 15.63 13.22 0.83
N ASP A 179 15.13 14.04 1.74
CA ASP A 179 15.03 13.73 3.18
C ASP A 179 13.97 12.67 3.47
N ILE A 180 14.18 11.47 2.92
CA ILE A 180 13.23 10.35 2.87
C ILE A 180 12.78 9.94 4.28
N PHE A 181 13.71 9.82 5.23
CA PHE A 181 13.38 9.37 6.57
C PHE A 181 12.61 10.42 7.37
N PHE A 182 12.89 11.71 7.16
CA PHE A 182 12.09 12.77 7.76
C PHE A 182 10.67 12.79 7.20
N PHE A 183 10.51 12.68 5.88
CA PHE A 183 9.19 12.53 5.25
C PHE A 183 8.44 11.32 5.82
N LEU A 184 9.14 10.17 5.94
CA LEU A 184 8.56 8.94 6.47
C LEU A 184 8.10 9.13 7.93
N VAL A 185 8.91 9.74 8.79
CA VAL A 185 8.51 10.07 10.18
C VAL A 185 7.24 10.90 10.20
N MET A 186 7.18 11.99 9.41
CA MET A 186 6.01 12.87 9.37
C MET A 186 4.75 12.11 8.90
N SER A 187 4.87 11.25 7.89
CA SER A 187 3.74 10.46 7.42
C SER A 187 3.29 9.41 8.44
N GLN A 188 4.22 8.79 9.17
CA GLN A 188 3.89 7.81 10.22
C GLN A 188 3.26 8.47 11.45
N VAL A 189 3.60 9.72 11.79
CA VAL A 189 2.94 10.46 12.88
C VAL A 189 1.43 10.52 12.65
N ALA A 190 0.98 10.88 11.45
CA ALA A 190 -0.44 10.88 11.12
C ALA A 190 -1.06 9.47 11.21
N GLY A 191 -0.32 8.45 10.79
CA GLY A 191 -0.72 7.03 10.91
C GLY A 191 -0.87 6.58 12.36
N VAL A 192 0.11 6.91 13.22
CA VAL A 192 0.06 6.59 14.66
C VAL A 192 -1.12 7.28 15.32
N VAL A 193 -1.31 8.59 15.10
CA VAL A 193 -2.43 9.34 15.69
C VAL A 193 -3.76 8.72 15.30
N SER A 194 -3.96 8.44 14.02
CA SER A 194 -5.21 7.87 13.51
C SER A 194 -5.45 6.44 14.03
N SER A 195 -4.43 5.59 14.02
CA SER A 195 -4.56 4.20 14.49
C SER A 195 -4.75 4.12 16.00
N THR A 196 -4.11 5.02 16.76
CA THR A 196 -4.32 5.15 18.21
C THR A 196 -5.76 5.55 18.52
N ALA A 197 -6.31 6.55 17.80
CA ALA A 197 -7.69 6.96 17.97
C ALA A 197 -8.68 5.80 17.69
N ILE A 198 -8.45 5.04 16.62
CA ILE A 198 -9.27 3.86 16.28
C ILE A 198 -9.13 2.78 17.36
N PHE A 199 -7.91 2.52 17.83
CA PHE A 199 -7.64 1.51 18.85
C PHE A 199 -8.35 1.85 20.17
N ILE A 200 -8.19 3.08 20.68
CA ILE A 200 -8.84 3.52 21.92
C ILE A 200 -10.36 3.51 21.79
N HIS A 201 -10.91 3.87 20.62
CA HIS A 201 -12.36 3.87 20.41
C HIS A 201 -12.96 2.46 20.35
N LYS A 202 -12.23 1.49 19.80
CA LYS A 202 -12.71 0.10 19.65
C LYS A 202 -12.45 -0.77 20.87
N GLU A 203 -11.29 -0.58 21.50
CA GLU A 203 -10.81 -1.45 22.56
C GLU A 203 -11.05 -0.86 23.94
N LYS A 204 -11.88 -1.55 24.73
CA LYS A 204 -12.14 -1.20 26.13
C LYS A 204 -11.15 -1.85 27.10
N SER A 205 -10.36 -2.85 26.66
CA SER A 205 -9.44 -3.60 27.49
C SER A 205 -8.30 -4.19 26.67
N LEU A 206 -7.08 -4.15 27.19
CA LEU A 206 -5.89 -4.79 26.64
C LEU A 206 -5.70 -6.23 27.11
N ALA A 207 -6.57 -6.74 27.99
CA ALA A 207 -6.39 -8.02 28.68
C ALA A 207 -6.42 -9.26 27.74
N HIS A 208 -6.94 -9.10 26.53
CA HIS A 208 -7.02 -10.19 25.54
C HIS A 208 -5.79 -10.28 24.62
N LEU A 209 -4.91 -9.27 24.66
CA LEU A 209 -3.73 -9.23 23.79
C LEU A 209 -2.68 -10.24 24.26
N THR A 210 -2.09 -10.94 23.30
CA THR A 210 -1.08 -11.97 23.52
C THR A 210 0.27 -11.56 22.93
N MET A 211 1.35 -12.25 23.33
CA MET A 211 2.67 -12.05 22.72
C MET A 211 2.65 -12.30 21.19
N ARG A 212 1.74 -13.16 20.71
CA ARG A 212 1.56 -13.41 19.27
C ARG A 212 1.06 -12.18 18.54
N ASP A 213 0.15 -11.40 19.14
CA ASP A 213 -0.35 -10.13 18.58
C ASP A 213 0.79 -9.12 18.46
N VAL A 214 1.66 -9.04 19.46
CA VAL A 214 2.86 -8.18 19.46
C VAL A 214 3.81 -8.59 18.34
N TRP A 215 4.15 -9.88 18.20
CA TRP A 215 5.06 -10.35 17.15
C TRP A 215 4.52 -10.12 15.75
N LEU A 216 3.24 -10.35 15.49
CA LEU A 216 2.61 -10.06 14.21
C LEU A 216 2.57 -8.55 13.92
N GLY A 217 2.34 -7.73 14.95
CA GLY A 217 2.41 -6.27 14.85
C GLY A 217 3.82 -5.77 14.52
N VAL A 218 4.84 -6.30 15.21
CA VAL A 218 6.25 -5.98 14.94
C VAL A 218 6.65 -6.41 13.53
N ALA A 219 6.29 -7.63 13.11
CA ALA A 219 6.56 -8.10 11.75
C ALA A 219 5.89 -7.21 10.69
N SER A 220 4.60 -6.88 10.87
CA SER A 220 3.87 -5.99 9.96
C SER A 220 4.48 -4.58 9.92
N GLY A 221 4.92 -4.05 11.07
CA GLY A 221 5.53 -2.72 11.16
C GLY A 221 6.91 -2.66 10.53
N THR A 222 7.76 -3.66 10.77
CA THR A 222 9.10 -3.74 10.18
C THR A 222 9.02 -3.89 8.66
N LEU A 223 8.17 -4.82 8.17
CA LEU A 223 7.96 -5.00 6.74
C LEU A 223 7.33 -3.75 6.10
N GLY A 224 6.42 -3.09 6.81
CA GLY A 224 5.82 -1.82 6.38
C GLY A 224 6.84 -0.69 6.26
N PHE A 225 7.76 -0.57 7.23
CA PHE A 225 8.88 0.37 7.15
C PHE A 225 9.75 0.09 5.92
N MET A 226 10.17 -1.16 5.72
CA MET A 226 11.00 -1.54 4.58
C MET A 226 10.28 -1.27 3.24
N ALA A 227 8.99 -1.62 3.15
CA ALA A 227 8.18 -1.38 1.96
C ALA A 227 8.08 0.12 1.64
N TYR A 228 7.80 0.95 2.65
CA TYR A 228 7.61 2.37 2.42
C TYR A 228 8.94 3.10 2.19
N ALA A 229 9.99 2.78 2.93
CA ALA A 229 11.31 3.37 2.71
C ALA A 229 11.84 3.08 1.29
N THR A 230 11.77 1.82 0.84
CA THR A 230 12.18 1.43 -0.52
C THR A 230 11.31 2.06 -1.59
N LEU A 231 10.00 2.23 -1.33
CA LEU A 231 9.10 2.96 -2.23
C LEU A 231 9.48 4.44 -2.34
N LEU A 232 9.78 5.11 -1.22
CA LEU A 232 10.20 6.51 -1.23
C LEU A 232 11.49 6.67 -2.04
N ILE A 233 12.46 5.77 -1.88
CA ILE A 233 13.70 5.77 -2.68
C ILE A 233 13.35 5.62 -4.17
N ALA A 234 12.48 4.69 -4.54
CA ALA A 234 12.07 4.51 -5.93
C ALA A 234 11.40 5.77 -6.51
N LEU A 235 10.63 6.48 -5.69
CA LEU A 235 9.90 7.69 -6.11
C LEU A 235 10.80 8.93 -6.26
N THR A 236 11.99 8.96 -5.66
CA THR A 236 12.91 10.10 -5.86
C THR A 236 13.33 10.24 -7.31
N THR A 237 13.56 9.11 -8.00
CA THR A 237 14.06 9.08 -9.39
C THR A 237 13.01 8.57 -10.39
N GLY A 238 12.04 7.75 -9.95
CA GLY A 238 11.07 7.11 -10.81
C GLY A 238 9.84 7.95 -11.11
N LEU A 239 9.20 7.66 -12.26
CA LEU A 239 7.87 8.16 -12.60
C LEU A 239 6.84 7.56 -11.64
N VAL A 240 6.04 8.41 -10.99
CA VAL A 240 5.05 7.93 -10.01
C VAL A 240 4.04 6.99 -10.65
N SER A 241 3.69 7.24 -11.90
CA SER A 241 2.77 6.42 -12.70
C SER A 241 3.27 4.97 -12.83
N ILE A 242 4.57 4.77 -13.13
CA ILE A 242 5.14 3.42 -13.32
C ILE A 242 5.43 2.75 -11.99
N VAL A 243 6.08 3.46 -11.06
CA VAL A 243 6.44 2.93 -9.73
C VAL A 243 5.20 2.39 -9.01
N TYR A 244 4.09 3.14 -9.04
CA TYR A 244 2.88 2.71 -8.36
C TYR A 244 2.17 1.54 -9.05
N VAL A 245 2.19 1.50 -10.37
CA VAL A 245 1.64 0.37 -11.15
C VAL A 245 2.42 -0.92 -10.87
N ILE A 246 3.76 -0.87 -10.87
CA ILE A 246 4.59 -2.04 -10.51
C ILE A 246 4.34 -2.45 -9.06
N GLN A 247 4.30 -1.49 -8.14
CA GLN A 247 4.03 -1.78 -6.73
C GLN A 247 2.67 -2.47 -6.54
N ALA A 248 1.64 -2.13 -7.33
CA ALA A 248 0.32 -2.76 -7.21
C ALA A 248 0.35 -4.30 -7.37
N HIS A 249 1.39 -4.86 -7.99
CA HIS A 249 1.58 -6.31 -8.12
C HIS A 249 1.94 -7.02 -6.80
N TYR A 250 2.17 -6.29 -5.71
CA TYR A 250 2.42 -6.90 -4.40
C TYR A 250 1.31 -7.88 -3.99
N ILE A 251 0.08 -7.74 -4.53
CA ILE A 251 -1.04 -8.63 -4.24
C ILE A 251 -0.76 -10.10 -4.60
N LEU A 252 0.15 -10.35 -5.53
CA LEU A 252 0.52 -11.72 -5.91
C LEU A 252 1.31 -12.44 -4.82
N ILE A 253 2.10 -11.72 -4.04
CA ILE A 253 2.96 -12.32 -3.01
C ILE A 253 2.15 -13.02 -1.92
N PRO A 254 1.15 -12.38 -1.27
CA PRO A 254 0.31 -13.08 -0.31
C PRO A 254 -0.51 -14.22 -0.94
N ILE A 255 -0.84 -14.15 -2.24
CA ILE A 255 -1.52 -15.23 -2.95
C ILE A 255 -0.57 -16.43 -3.09
N LEU A 256 0.65 -16.23 -3.59
CA LEU A 256 1.65 -17.29 -3.75
C LEU A 256 2.04 -17.91 -2.41
N LEU A 257 2.28 -17.07 -1.38
CA LEU A 257 2.57 -17.56 -0.04
C LEU A 257 1.39 -18.32 0.56
N SER A 258 0.15 -17.94 0.26
CA SER A 258 -1.04 -18.65 0.74
C SER A 258 -1.18 -20.02 0.08
N ILE A 259 -0.85 -20.14 -1.20
CA ILE A 259 -0.81 -21.45 -1.88
C ILE A 259 0.18 -22.37 -1.17
N TRP A 260 1.37 -21.86 -0.84
CA TRP A 260 2.40 -22.66 -0.18
C TRP A 260 2.07 -22.97 1.30
N TRP A 261 1.65 -21.94 2.07
CA TRP A 261 1.45 -22.04 3.51
C TRP A 261 0.13 -22.70 3.90
N TYR A 262 -0.96 -22.30 3.22
CA TYR A 262 -2.31 -22.79 3.51
C TYR A 262 -2.77 -23.88 2.54
N LYS A 263 -1.90 -24.30 1.61
CA LYS A 263 -2.20 -25.31 0.56
C LYS A 263 -3.46 -24.95 -0.23
N GLU A 264 -3.66 -23.64 -0.50
CA GLU A 264 -4.78 -23.18 -1.33
C GLU A 264 -4.68 -23.75 -2.75
N HIS A 265 -5.80 -24.09 -3.35
CA HIS A 265 -5.84 -24.62 -4.72
C HIS A 265 -5.32 -23.60 -5.72
N ILE A 266 -4.43 -24.07 -6.62
CA ILE A 266 -3.97 -23.32 -7.78
C ILE A 266 -5.03 -23.46 -8.86
N ASN A 267 -5.53 -22.36 -9.39
CA ASN A 267 -6.39 -22.35 -10.56
C ASN A 267 -5.72 -21.59 -11.71
N ILE A 268 -6.21 -21.84 -12.94
CA ILE A 268 -5.65 -21.24 -14.15
C ILE A 268 -5.61 -19.71 -14.08
N ARG A 269 -6.56 -19.07 -13.41
CA ARG A 269 -6.60 -17.60 -13.26
C ARG A 269 -5.42 -17.07 -12.44
N LYS A 270 -5.04 -17.77 -11.36
CA LYS A 270 -3.86 -17.42 -10.54
C LYS A 270 -2.58 -17.54 -11.39
N ILE A 271 -2.45 -18.56 -12.21
CA ILE A 271 -1.31 -18.75 -13.12
C ILE A 271 -1.26 -17.61 -14.15
N LEU A 272 -2.38 -17.33 -14.82
CA LEU A 272 -2.46 -16.24 -15.80
C LEU A 272 -2.15 -14.89 -15.18
N ALA A 273 -2.61 -14.61 -13.94
CA ALA A 273 -2.30 -13.39 -13.21
C ALA A 273 -0.80 -13.24 -12.96
N VAL A 274 -0.11 -14.31 -12.59
CA VAL A 274 1.37 -14.30 -12.40
C VAL A 274 2.08 -14.04 -13.73
N VAL A 275 1.72 -14.79 -14.80
CA VAL A 275 2.33 -14.62 -16.13
C VAL A 275 2.13 -13.19 -16.63
N LEU A 276 0.89 -12.68 -16.56
CA LEU A 276 0.55 -11.33 -17.02
C LEU A 276 1.29 -10.25 -16.20
N SER A 277 1.46 -10.47 -14.88
CA SER A 277 2.23 -9.57 -14.03
C SER A 277 3.71 -9.52 -14.42
N LEU A 278 4.34 -10.68 -14.65
CA LEU A 278 5.73 -10.74 -15.07
C LEU A 278 5.92 -10.09 -16.46
N THR A 279 4.98 -10.30 -17.38
CA THR A 279 4.98 -9.64 -18.69
C THR A 279 4.86 -8.12 -18.53
N ALA A 280 3.93 -7.65 -17.70
CA ALA A 280 3.74 -6.23 -17.46
C ALA A 280 5.00 -5.58 -16.88
N ILE A 281 5.64 -6.21 -15.89
CA ILE A 281 6.90 -5.72 -15.31
C ILE A 281 7.99 -5.66 -16.40
N GLY A 282 8.10 -6.70 -17.24
CA GLY A 282 9.06 -6.73 -18.35
C GLY A 282 8.90 -5.55 -19.32
N LEU A 283 7.66 -5.16 -19.63
CA LEU A 283 7.36 -4.02 -20.52
C LEU A 283 7.75 -2.64 -19.94
N PHE A 284 7.96 -2.53 -18.64
CA PHE A 284 8.44 -1.29 -18.02
C PHE A 284 9.97 -1.10 -18.10
N PHE A 285 10.71 -2.13 -18.52
CA PHE A 285 12.15 -2.03 -18.76
C PHE A 285 12.49 -1.26 -20.05
N GLU A 286 11.58 -1.23 -21.02
CA GLU A 286 11.74 -0.50 -22.26
C GLU A 286 11.25 0.97 -22.13
#